data_75968273989926223cd2c02a24789c5f
#
_entry.id   75968273989926223cd2c02a24789c5f
#
_cell.length_a   1.000
_cell.length_b   1.000
_cell.length_c   1.000
_cell.angle_alpha   90.00
_cell.angle_beta   90.00
_cell.angle_gamma   90.00
#
_symmetry.space_group_name_H-M   'P 1'
#
loop_
_entity.id
_entity.type
_entity.pdbx_description
1 polymer ?
#
loop_
_entity_poly.entity_id
_entity_poly.type
_entity_poly.pdbx_seq_one_letter_code
_entity_poly.pdbx_strand_id
1 'polypeptide(L)'
;MKNFLIIAASFLFISCSSETPKDGALVSVKKIPEITVNDYIYTLGDVTIKWTAFKHSAKAQVGGKFKSAEVKGFTESTNLSTAISGVTFKIPVASTSTNDKVRDYKIVNSFFNTMVDTDSISGRIISIDDNGLGKLVIN
;
A
#
# COMPACT_ATOMS: atom_id res chain seq x y z
N MET A 1 79.97 -12.74 -14.32
CA MET A 1 80.21 -12.52 -12.90
C MET A 1 78.86 -12.20 -12.27
N LYS A 2 78.14 -13.16 -11.87
CA LYS A 2 77.86 -13.66 -10.51
C LYS A 2 77.57 -12.51 -9.55
N ASN A 3 76.31 -12.34 -9.17
CA ASN A 3 75.94 -12.23 -7.77
C ASN A 3 74.50 -12.62 -7.57
N PHE A 4 74.36 -13.72 -6.87
CA PHE A 4 73.16 -14.37 -6.40
C PHE A 4 72.76 -13.71 -5.06
N LEU A 5 71.62 -13.12 -4.97
CA LEU A 5 71.14 -12.59 -3.70
C LEU A 5 69.85 -13.38 -3.29
N ILE A 6 70.08 -14.27 -2.32
CA ILE A 6 69.05 -15.09 -1.69
C ILE A 6 68.38 -14.21 -0.65
N ILE A 7 67.09 -13.93 -0.83
CA ILE A 7 66.24 -13.32 0.23
C ILE A 7 65.44 -14.45 0.86
N ALA A 8 65.80 -14.78 2.09
CA ALA A 8 65.06 -15.68 2.92
C ALA A 8 63.77 -15.00 3.42
N ALA A 9 62.65 -15.49 3.00
CA ALA A 9 61.34 -15.06 3.51
C ALA A 9 61.03 -15.86 4.79
N SER A 10 61.09 -15.17 5.93
CA SER A 10 60.67 -15.68 7.23
C SER A 10 59.17 -15.71 7.32
N PHE A 11 58.57 -16.89 7.30
CA PHE A 11 57.15 -17.10 7.61
C PHE A 11 56.98 -17.04 9.14
N LEU A 12 56.38 -15.96 9.62
CA LEU A 12 55.86 -15.89 10.98
C LEU A 12 54.46 -16.51 11.01
N PHE A 13 54.37 -17.72 11.54
CA PHE A 13 53.11 -18.34 11.90
C PHE A 13 52.56 -17.65 13.16
N ILE A 14 51.54 -16.79 12.96
CA ILE A 14 50.73 -16.30 14.08
C ILE A 14 49.75 -17.40 14.42
N SER A 15 50.08 -18.17 15.47
CA SER A 15 49.16 -19.10 16.09
C SER A 15 48.05 -18.33 16.80
N CYS A 16 46.87 -18.34 16.23
CA CYS A 16 45.70 -17.84 16.89
C CYS A 16 45.18 -18.92 17.84
N SER A 17 45.55 -18.83 19.13
CA SER A 17 44.99 -19.67 20.15
C SER A 17 43.52 -19.29 20.35
N SER A 18 42.65 -20.26 20.09
CA SER A 18 41.23 -20.19 20.43
C SER A 18 41.06 -20.27 21.95
N GLU A 19 40.99 -19.16 22.61
CA GLU A 19 40.46 -19.09 23.97
C GLU A 19 38.93 -19.19 23.90
N THR A 20 38.43 -20.34 24.33
CA THR A 20 37.00 -20.51 24.66
C THR A 20 36.69 -19.61 25.87
N PRO A 21 35.76 -18.64 25.74
CA PRO A 21 35.27 -17.96 26.93
C PRO A 21 34.43 -18.95 27.73
N LYS A 22 34.95 -19.36 28.87
CA LYS A 22 34.16 -19.93 29.94
C LYS A 22 33.43 -18.76 30.60
N ASP A 23 32.21 -19.02 30.85
CA ASP A 23 31.24 -18.35 31.71
C ASP A 23 30.20 -17.54 30.97
N GLY A 24 29.05 -18.19 30.96
CA GLY A 24 27.78 -17.68 30.49
C GLY A 24 27.24 -16.54 31.32
N ALA A 25 27.44 -15.36 30.83
CA ALA A 25 26.44 -14.34 31.04
C ALA A 25 25.30 -14.63 30.05
N LEU A 26 24.27 -15.34 30.51
CA LEU A 26 22.99 -15.39 29.83
C LEU A 26 22.48 -13.93 29.76
N VAL A 27 22.81 -13.27 28.66
CA VAL A 27 22.11 -12.05 28.30
C VAL A 27 20.64 -12.47 28.17
N SER A 28 19.87 -12.19 29.21
CA SER A 28 18.41 -12.30 29.15
C SER A 28 17.97 -11.37 28.02
N VAL A 29 17.81 -11.94 26.84
CA VAL A 29 17.15 -11.26 25.74
C VAL A 29 15.75 -11.01 26.24
N LYS A 30 15.49 -9.76 26.65
CA LYS A 30 14.17 -9.30 27.02
C LYS A 30 13.28 -9.64 25.81
N LYS A 31 12.46 -10.68 25.99
CA LYS A 31 11.54 -11.14 24.96
C LYS A 31 10.76 -9.89 24.51
N ILE A 32 11.05 -9.43 23.29
CA ILE A 32 10.25 -8.37 22.68
C ILE A 32 8.83 -8.92 22.72
N PRO A 33 7.87 -8.20 23.31
CA PRO A 33 6.49 -8.68 23.33
C PRO A 33 6.13 -8.99 21.88
N GLU A 34 5.81 -10.23 21.62
CA GLU A 34 5.27 -10.70 20.36
C GLU A 34 3.98 -9.88 20.19
N ILE A 35 4.01 -8.91 19.27
CA ILE A 35 2.83 -8.16 18.93
C ILE A 35 1.93 -9.19 18.24
N THR A 36 1.02 -9.75 19.01
CA THR A 36 -0.02 -10.61 18.49
C THR A 36 -0.86 -9.73 17.58
N VAL A 37 -0.79 -10.00 16.28
CA VAL A 37 -1.48 -9.27 15.19
C VAL A 37 -3.01 -9.32 15.34
N ASN A 38 -3.52 -9.88 16.42
CA ASN A 38 -4.94 -10.20 16.64
C ASN A 38 -5.75 -9.15 17.40
N ASP A 39 -5.15 -8.00 17.76
CA ASP A 39 -5.85 -7.00 18.57
C ASP A 39 -6.57 -5.91 17.76
N TYR A 40 -6.47 -5.95 16.43
CA TYR A 40 -7.10 -4.95 15.58
C TYR A 40 -8.31 -5.54 14.84
N ILE A 41 -9.45 -4.91 14.99
CA ILE A 41 -10.64 -5.19 14.18
C ILE A 41 -10.74 -4.09 13.13
N TYR A 42 -10.77 -4.46 11.87
CA TYR A 42 -11.07 -3.55 10.76
C TYR A 42 -12.54 -3.18 10.82
N THR A 43 -12.81 -1.88 10.92
CA THR A 43 -14.15 -1.29 10.89
C THR A 43 -14.27 -0.32 9.72
N LEU A 44 -15.47 -0.17 9.19
CA LEU A 44 -15.72 0.80 8.12
C LEU A 44 -15.83 2.21 8.70
N GLY A 45 -14.91 3.09 8.35
CA GLY A 45 -14.95 4.51 8.66
C GLY A 45 -15.52 5.35 7.50
N ASP A 46 -15.27 6.66 7.57
CA ASP A 46 -15.68 7.58 6.50
C ASP A 46 -14.95 7.29 5.19
N VAL A 47 -15.72 7.13 4.11
CA VAL A 47 -15.18 6.85 2.79
C VAL A 47 -15.05 8.15 2.01
N THR A 48 -13.81 8.48 1.63
CA THR A 48 -13.53 9.62 0.75
C THR A 48 -12.91 9.12 -0.55
N ILE A 49 -13.53 9.48 -1.67
CA ILE A 49 -13.04 9.12 -3.00
C ILE A 49 -12.56 10.36 -3.72
N LYS A 50 -11.29 10.36 -4.09
CA LYS A 50 -10.67 11.41 -4.92
C LYS A 50 -10.42 10.86 -6.30
N TRP A 51 -10.52 11.72 -7.29
CA TRP A 51 -10.18 11.40 -8.67
C TRP A 51 -9.21 12.42 -9.24
N THR A 52 -8.44 11.99 -10.21
CA THR A 52 -7.50 12.84 -10.96
C THR A 52 -7.66 12.54 -12.43
N ALA A 53 -7.81 13.59 -13.21
CA ALA A 53 -7.81 13.53 -14.67
C ALA A 53 -6.69 14.42 -15.23
N PHE A 54 -6.28 14.17 -16.46
CA PHE A 54 -5.25 14.94 -17.13
C PHE A 54 -5.81 15.57 -18.40
N LYS A 55 -5.59 16.86 -18.55
CA LYS A 55 -5.99 17.56 -19.76
C LYS A 55 -5.13 17.07 -20.93
N HIS A 56 -5.78 16.63 -22.00
CA HIS A 56 -5.21 15.84 -23.09
C HIS A 56 -3.83 16.29 -23.60
N SER A 57 -3.69 17.53 -24.05
CA SER A 57 -2.45 17.99 -24.70
C SER A 57 -1.40 18.53 -23.71
N ALA A 58 -1.84 19.18 -22.66
CA ALA A 58 -0.96 19.83 -21.69
C ALA A 58 -0.56 18.92 -20.52
N LYS A 59 -1.16 17.71 -20.42
CA LYS A 59 -1.06 16.81 -19.24
C LYS A 59 -1.28 17.54 -17.90
N ALA A 60 -1.96 18.69 -17.94
CA ALA A 60 -2.28 19.45 -16.76
C ALA A 60 -3.28 18.65 -15.90
N GLN A 61 -2.93 18.46 -14.65
CA GLN A 61 -3.72 17.70 -13.70
C GLN A 61 -4.96 18.50 -13.28
N VAL A 62 -6.11 17.83 -13.32
CA VAL A 62 -7.36 18.30 -12.75
C VAL A 62 -7.85 17.26 -11.77
N GLY A 63 -8.11 17.67 -10.54
CA GLY A 63 -8.56 16.76 -9.49
C GLY A 63 -9.85 17.22 -8.86
N GLY A 64 -10.57 16.27 -8.28
CA GLY A 64 -11.77 16.47 -7.51
C GLY A 64 -12.02 15.32 -6.55
N LYS A 65 -13.16 15.40 -5.87
CA LYS A 65 -13.65 14.35 -4.99
C LYS A 65 -15.12 14.08 -5.26
N PHE A 66 -15.57 12.90 -4.89
CA PHE A 66 -16.99 12.62 -4.76
C PHE A 66 -17.42 12.90 -3.31
N LYS A 67 -18.55 13.57 -3.14
CA LYS A 67 -19.10 13.95 -1.83
C LYS A 67 -19.84 12.80 -1.15
N SER A 68 -20.22 11.80 -1.92
CA SER A 68 -20.92 10.61 -1.43
C SER A 68 -20.46 9.36 -2.15
N ALA A 69 -20.44 8.26 -1.41
CA ALA A 69 -20.27 6.91 -1.91
C ALA A 69 -21.08 5.97 -1.01
N GLU A 70 -21.73 5.00 -1.59
CA GLU A 70 -22.38 3.92 -0.89
C GLU A 70 -21.45 2.71 -0.90
N VAL A 71 -21.20 2.12 0.28
CA VAL A 71 -20.38 0.91 0.43
C VAL A 71 -21.23 -0.15 1.12
N LYS A 72 -21.27 -1.35 0.55
CA LYS A 72 -22.03 -2.49 1.08
C LYS A 72 -21.17 -3.74 1.14
N GLY A 73 -21.53 -4.66 2.05
CA GLY A 73 -20.88 -5.96 2.16
C GLY A 73 -19.57 -5.95 2.96
N PHE A 74 -19.24 -4.84 3.61
CA PHE A 74 -18.15 -4.81 4.57
C PHE A 74 -18.50 -5.64 5.81
N THR A 75 -17.55 -6.42 6.30
CA THR A 75 -17.70 -7.25 7.52
C THR A 75 -16.56 -6.92 8.47
N GLU A 76 -16.85 -6.64 9.72
CA GLU A 76 -15.81 -6.45 10.71
C GLU A 76 -15.00 -7.74 10.88
N SER A 77 -13.67 -7.63 10.82
CA SER A 77 -12.77 -8.77 10.89
C SER A 77 -11.38 -8.34 11.34
N THR A 78 -10.64 -9.25 11.93
CA THR A 78 -9.21 -9.08 12.22
C THR A 78 -8.33 -9.28 10.97
N ASN A 79 -8.91 -9.79 9.88
CA ASN A 79 -8.24 -9.99 8.61
C ASN A 79 -8.82 -9.04 7.56
N LEU A 80 -7.97 -8.21 6.96
CA LEU A 80 -8.37 -7.21 5.97
C LEU A 80 -9.03 -7.85 4.74
N SER A 81 -8.47 -8.93 4.23
CA SER A 81 -9.02 -9.62 3.07
C SER A 81 -10.43 -10.11 3.32
N THR A 82 -10.69 -10.66 4.51
CA THR A 82 -12.03 -11.08 4.94
C THR A 82 -12.97 -9.88 5.07
N ALA A 83 -12.49 -8.78 5.67
CA ALA A 83 -13.31 -7.60 5.92
C ALA A 83 -13.86 -6.97 4.64
N ILE A 84 -13.09 -6.97 3.56
CA ILE A 84 -13.43 -6.26 2.32
C ILE A 84 -13.68 -7.13 1.11
N SER A 85 -13.54 -8.45 1.23
CA SER A 85 -13.84 -9.38 0.13
C SER A 85 -15.31 -9.31 -0.25
N GLY A 86 -15.57 -9.04 -1.53
CA GLY A 86 -16.93 -8.92 -2.05
C GLY A 86 -17.64 -7.59 -1.73
N VAL A 87 -16.94 -6.66 -1.08
CA VAL A 87 -17.47 -5.29 -0.88
C VAL A 87 -17.83 -4.68 -2.23
N THR A 88 -19.02 -4.11 -2.30
CA THR A 88 -19.51 -3.35 -3.45
C THR A 88 -19.55 -1.87 -3.11
N PHE A 89 -19.38 -1.04 -4.13
CA PHE A 89 -19.51 0.40 -3.98
C PHE A 89 -20.34 1.00 -5.12
N LYS A 90 -21.03 2.08 -4.82
CA LYS A 90 -21.77 2.91 -5.77
C LYS A 90 -21.48 4.39 -5.51
N ILE A 91 -21.03 5.10 -6.53
CA ILE A 91 -20.61 6.50 -6.46
C ILE A 91 -21.46 7.32 -7.43
N PRO A 92 -22.41 8.11 -6.96
CA PRO A 92 -23.18 8.98 -7.85
C PRO A 92 -22.26 10.00 -8.53
N VAL A 93 -22.25 10.05 -9.86
CA VAL A 93 -21.40 11.00 -10.60
C VAL A 93 -21.78 12.45 -10.31
N ALA A 94 -23.04 12.72 -10.04
CA ALA A 94 -23.53 14.02 -9.62
C ALA A 94 -22.94 14.52 -8.29
N SER A 95 -22.34 13.63 -7.49
CA SER A 95 -21.66 14.00 -6.24
C SER A 95 -20.24 14.56 -6.45
N THR A 96 -19.78 14.65 -7.70
CA THR A 96 -18.50 15.26 -8.06
C THR A 96 -18.36 16.67 -7.54
N SER A 97 -17.19 16.99 -7.01
CA SER A 97 -16.85 18.35 -6.55
C SER A 97 -15.38 18.67 -6.76
N THR A 98 -15.15 19.78 -7.45
CA THR A 98 -13.84 20.47 -7.56
C THR A 98 -13.83 21.77 -6.78
N ASN A 99 -14.87 22.05 -5.97
CA ASN A 99 -15.18 23.32 -5.31
C ASN A 99 -15.53 24.45 -6.28
N ASP A 100 -15.84 24.14 -7.54
CA ASP A 100 -16.31 25.07 -8.58
C ASP A 100 -17.54 24.49 -9.25
N LYS A 101 -18.71 25.04 -8.99
CA LYS A 101 -20.00 24.53 -9.48
C LYS A 101 -20.11 24.49 -11.00
N VAL A 102 -19.53 25.48 -11.70
CA VAL A 102 -19.55 25.51 -13.16
C VAL A 102 -18.68 24.42 -13.75
N ARG A 103 -17.55 24.20 -13.16
CA ARG A 103 -16.65 23.11 -13.53
C ARG A 103 -17.28 21.75 -13.21
N ASP A 104 -17.86 21.59 -12.04
CA ASP A 104 -18.51 20.35 -11.61
C ASP A 104 -19.63 19.97 -12.59
N TYR A 105 -20.48 20.93 -12.98
CA TYR A 105 -21.51 20.72 -13.99
C TYR A 105 -20.94 20.24 -15.34
N LYS A 106 -19.87 20.87 -15.82
CA LYS A 106 -19.22 20.47 -17.07
C LYS A 106 -18.61 19.07 -16.98
N ILE A 107 -17.96 18.75 -15.85
CA ILE A 107 -17.35 17.45 -15.65
C ILE A 107 -18.43 16.35 -15.62
N VAL A 108 -19.51 16.54 -14.90
CA VAL A 108 -20.60 15.56 -14.86
C VAL A 108 -21.19 15.35 -16.26
N ASN A 109 -21.55 16.42 -16.96
CA ASN A 109 -22.31 16.32 -18.21
C ASN A 109 -21.45 15.98 -19.44
N SER A 110 -20.19 16.42 -19.46
CA SER A 110 -19.34 16.25 -20.65
C SER A 110 -18.28 15.14 -20.49
N PHE A 111 -18.05 14.65 -19.29
CA PHE A 111 -17.07 13.62 -19.01
C PHE A 111 -17.72 12.37 -18.44
N PHE A 112 -18.29 12.44 -17.25
CA PHE A 112 -18.83 11.24 -16.62
C PHE A 112 -20.06 10.67 -17.36
N ASN A 113 -21.01 11.50 -17.78
CA ASN A 113 -22.18 11.02 -18.52
C ASN A 113 -21.85 10.44 -19.91
N THR A 114 -20.63 10.70 -20.42
CA THR A 114 -20.15 10.10 -21.68
C THR A 114 -19.42 8.78 -21.45
N MET A 115 -18.85 8.60 -20.25
CA MET A 115 -18.07 7.41 -19.92
C MET A 115 -18.87 6.33 -19.21
N VAL A 116 -19.99 6.70 -18.59
CA VAL A 116 -20.79 5.79 -17.75
C VAL A 116 -22.21 5.80 -18.28
N ASP A 117 -22.73 4.64 -18.66
CA ASP A 117 -24.09 4.50 -19.18
C ASP A 117 -25.16 4.74 -18.10
N THR A 118 -24.73 4.88 -16.86
CA THR A 118 -25.59 5.11 -15.68
C THR A 118 -25.20 6.39 -14.96
N ASP A 119 -26.03 6.86 -14.05
CA ASP A 119 -25.77 8.02 -13.19
C ASP A 119 -24.73 7.77 -12.08
N SER A 120 -24.12 6.61 -12.06
CA SER A 120 -23.25 6.16 -10.97
C SER A 120 -22.10 5.28 -11.48
N ILE A 121 -20.94 5.43 -10.89
CA ILE A 121 -19.83 4.50 -11.01
C ILE A 121 -20.03 3.44 -9.95
N SER A 122 -20.06 2.17 -10.34
CA SER A 122 -20.19 1.06 -9.42
C SER A 122 -19.07 0.04 -9.60
N GLY A 123 -18.84 -0.75 -8.57
CA GLY A 123 -17.85 -1.81 -8.67
C GLY A 123 -17.85 -2.72 -7.46
N ARG A 124 -16.96 -3.72 -7.53
CA ARG A 124 -16.78 -4.71 -6.48
C ARG A 124 -15.31 -5.03 -6.26
N ILE A 125 -14.93 -5.17 -5.01
CA ILE A 125 -13.61 -5.69 -4.62
C ILE A 125 -13.62 -7.21 -4.79
N ILE A 126 -12.72 -7.73 -5.62
CA ILE A 126 -12.61 -9.17 -5.88
C ILE A 126 -11.72 -9.83 -4.84
N SER A 127 -10.56 -9.26 -4.59
CA SER A 127 -9.59 -9.77 -3.64
C SER A 127 -8.66 -8.66 -3.20
N ILE A 128 -8.06 -8.86 -2.04
CA ILE A 128 -6.92 -8.07 -1.56
C ILE A 128 -5.85 -9.06 -1.09
N ASP A 129 -4.60 -8.74 -1.32
CA ASP A 129 -3.47 -9.50 -0.79
C ASP A 129 -3.02 -8.94 0.58
N ASP A 130 -2.09 -9.64 1.21
CA ASP A 130 -1.55 -9.26 2.54
C ASP A 130 -0.77 -7.94 2.51
N ASN A 131 -0.39 -7.43 1.33
CA ASN A 131 0.26 -6.14 1.14
C ASN A 131 -0.75 -4.99 0.94
N GLY A 132 -2.04 -5.28 0.99
CA GLY A 132 -3.10 -4.31 0.77
C GLY A 132 -3.33 -3.98 -0.71
N LEU A 133 -2.71 -4.71 -1.64
CA LEU A 133 -2.97 -4.56 -3.07
C LEU A 133 -4.19 -5.39 -3.47
N GLY A 134 -5.14 -4.74 -4.09
CA GLY A 134 -6.41 -5.34 -4.41
C GLY A 134 -6.72 -5.40 -5.89
N LYS A 135 -7.52 -6.38 -6.27
CA LYS A 135 -8.17 -6.46 -7.57
C LYS A 135 -9.62 -6.05 -7.43
N LEU A 136 -10.02 -5.06 -8.22
CA LEU A 136 -11.41 -4.62 -8.26
C LEU A 136 -11.94 -4.63 -9.70
N VAL A 137 -13.25 -4.75 -9.83
CA VAL A 137 -13.97 -4.55 -11.09
C VAL A 137 -14.79 -3.29 -10.96
N ILE A 138 -14.72 -2.42 -11.97
CA ILE A 138 -15.52 -1.19 -12.10
C ILE A 138 -16.46 -1.40 -13.29
N ASN A 139 -17.73 -1.07 -13.09
CA ASN A 139 -18.79 -1.09 -14.10
C ASN A 139 -19.32 0.33 -14.31
#